data_4cc502779c8043b98f62227639e6520f
#
_entry.id   4cc502779c8043b98f62227639e6520f
#
_cell.length_a   1.000
_cell.length_b   1.000
_cell.length_c   1.000
_cell.angle_alpha   90.00
_cell.angle_beta   90.00
_cell.angle_gamma   90.00
#
_symmetry.space_group_name_H-M   'P 1'
#
loop_
_entity.id
_entity.type
_entity.pdbx_description
1 polymer ?
#
loop_
_entity_poly.entity_id
_entity_poly.type
_entity_poly.pdbx_seq_one_letter_code
_entity_poly.pdbx_strand_id
1 'polypeptide(L)'
;RDRLYTDLDKISLDTFIDVFTGDKSKLIIEGEHSEKELSEQSEKLITEYVEIIGGASFLSEMSQRNNIINLHIKIEYMKIVEVMIANNDWAYAAEALSQLGFSYFPSEHEKIRKKASSILSMSKYMLERINAKEKPGNSSKMDKNYFARERVMVMSHFGMQIRKNEISAKEYAFMVKRMCEDIKIMNNRKRK
;
A
#
# COMPACT_ATOMS: atom_id res chain seq x y z
N ARG A 1 -34.94 -16.40 0.22
CA ARG A 1 -33.57 -16.90 -0.14
C ARG A 1 -32.59 -15.79 0.12
N ASP A 2 -31.66 -16.02 1.03
CA ASP A 2 -30.64 -15.04 1.39
C ASP A 2 -29.69 -14.83 0.20
N ARG A 3 -29.44 -13.56 -0.17
CA ARG A 3 -28.64 -13.21 -1.35
C ARG A 3 -27.64 -12.10 -1.02
N LEU A 4 -26.39 -12.35 -1.39
CA LEU A 4 -25.30 -11.38 -1.32
C LEU A 4 -24.76 -11.06 -2.72
N TYR A 5 -24.13 -9.90 -2.86
CA TYR A 5 -23.26 -9.66 -4.01
C TYR A 5 -22.02 -10.56 -3.90
N THR A 6 -21.85 -11.46 -4.85
CA THR A 6 -20.73 -12.43 -4.90
C THR A 6 -19.79 -12.20 -6.07
N ASP A 7 -20.09 -11.23 -6.93
CA ASP A 7 -19.41 -10.99 -8.20
C ASP A 7 -19.20 -9.47 -8.39
N LEU A 8 -17.97 -9.06 -8.63
CA LEU A 8 -17.61 -7.68 -8.91
C LEU A 8 -18.29 -7.09 -10.14
N ASP A 9 -18.72 -7.94 -11.06
CA ASP A 9 -19.43 -7.53 -12.27
C ASP A 9 -20.90 -7.15 -11.99
N LYS A 10 -21.45 -7.63 -10.89
CA LYS A 10 -22.85 -7.39 -10.49
C LYS A 10 -23.01 -6.28 -9.46
N ILE A 11 -21.96 -5.96 -8.72
CA ILE A 11 -21.97 -4.86 -7.75
C ILE A 11 -21.58 -3.56 -8.43
N SER A 12 -22.39 -2.50 -8.25
CA SER A 12 -22.02 -1.18 -8.76
C SER A 12 -20.76 -0.63 -8.09
N LEU A 13 -20.01 0.21 -8.79
CA LEU A 13 -18.85 0.89 -8.23
C LEU A 13 -19.19 1.62 -6.92
N ASP A 14 -20.29 2.35 -6.87
CA ASP A 14 -20.66 3.13 -5.70
C ASP A 14 -20.97 2.24 -4.49
N THR A 15 -21.67 1.13 -4.70
CA THR A 15 -21.94 0.14 -3.65
C THR A 15 -20.65 -0.54 -3.21
N PHE A 16 -19.77 -0.87 -4.15
CA PHE A 16 -18.46 -1.46 -3.83
C PHE A 16 -17.58 -0.50 -3.02
N ILE A 17 -17.59 0.79 -3.34
CA ILE A 17 -16.84 1.80 -2.55
C ILE A 17 -17.34 1.84 -1.10
N ASP A 18 -18.65 1.76 -0.88
CA ASP A 18 -19.21 1.69 0.47
C ASP A 18 -18.70 0.45 1.22
N VAL A 19 -18.71 -0.72 0.57
CA VAL A 19 -18.18 -1.97 1.15
C VAL A 19 -16.68 -1.86 1.43
N PHE A 20 -15.91 -1.37 0.48
CA PHE A 20 -14.46 -1.20 0.59
C PHE A 20 -14.08 -0.26 1.75
N THR A 21 -14.87 0.78 1.98
CA THR A 21 -14.65 1.77 3.04
C THR A 21 -15.26 1.39 4.40
N GLY A 22 -15.85 0.18 4.50
CA GLY A 22 -16.24 -0.44 5.78
C GLY A 22 -17.72 -0.76 5.96
N ASP A 23 -18.61 -0.30 5.07
CA ASP A 23 -20.05 -0.61 5.16
C ASP A 23 -20.37 -1.94 4.46
N LYS A 24 -20.07 -3.04 5.14
CA LYS A 24 -20.28 -4.40 4.62
C LYS A 24 -21.76 -4.74 4.45
N SER A 25 -22.67 -4.02 5.10
CA SER A 25 -24.12 -4.24 4.98
C SER A 25 -24.62 -4.01 3.55
N LYS A 26 -23.90 -3.22 2.76
CA LYS A 26 -24.20 -2.97 1.34
C LYS A 26 -23.98 -4.19 0.42
N LEU A 27 -23.39 -5.26 0.94
CA LEU A 27 -23.34 -6.56 0.23
C LEU A 27 -24.68 -7.28 0.20
N ILE A 28 -25.58 -6.97 1.14
CA ILE A 28 -26.87 -7.66 1.28
C ILE A 28 -27.81 -7.20 0.17
N ILE A 29 -28.25 -8.16 -0.65
CA ILE A 29 -29.33 -7.96 -1.64
C ILE A 29 -30.66 -8.32 -0.97
N GLU A 30 -30.69 -9.45 -0.23
CA GLU A 30 -31.89 -9.97 0.40
C GLU A 30 -31.52 -10.89 1.58
N GLY A 31 -32.34 -10.88 2.64
CA GLY A 31 -32.19 -11.77 3.80
C GLY A 31 -31.31 -11.22 4.91
N GLU A 32 -31.01 -12.07 5.88
CA GLU A 32 -30.13 -11.76 7.02
C GLU A 32 -28.84 -12.56 6.89
N HIS A 33 -27.72 -11.89 7.12
CA HIS A 33 -26.39 -12.49 7.01
C HIS A 33 -25.54 -12.17 8.24
N SER A 34 -24.75 -13.14 8.67
CA SER A 34 -23.81 -12.96 9.78
C SER A 34 -22.68 -12.00 9.41
N GLU A 35 -22.13 -11.32 10.40
CA GLU A 35 -20.97 -10.43 10.19
C GLU A 35 -19.76 -11.18 9.63
N LYS A 36 -19.61 -12.46 9.97
CA LYS A 36 -18.56 -13.33 9.46
C LYS A 36 -18.72 -13.54 7.94
N GLU A 37 -19.91 -13.89 7.48
CA GLU A 37 -20.20 -14.08 6.05
C GLU A 37 -19.97 -12.78 5.26
N LEU A 38 -20.43 -11.65 5.79
CA LEU A 38 -20.21 -10.32 5.19
C LEU A 38 -18.72 -9.99 5.10
N SER A 39 -17.93 -10.31 6.14
CA SER A 39 -16.48 -10.09 6.14
C SER A 39 -15.78 -10.94 5.11
N GLU A 40 -16.05 -12.26 5.08
CA GLU A 40 -15.45 -13.18 4.11
C GLU A 40 -15.79 -12.79 2.67
N GLN A 41 -17.03 -12.40 2.42
CA GLN A 41 -17.46 -11.99 1.09
C GLN A 41 -16.85 -10.64 0.68
N SER A 42 -16.78 -9.69 1.62
CA SER A 42 -16.10 -8.41 1.41
C SER A 42 -14.63 -8.60 1.03
N GLU A 43 -13.90 -9.46 1.76
CA GLU A 43 -12.50 -9.77 1.47
C GLU A 43 -12.31 -10.37 0.08
N LYS A 44 -13.18 -11.28 -0.34
CA LYS A 44 -13.12 -11.88 -1.68
C LYS A 44 -13.26 -10.82 -2.77
N LEU A 45 -14.28 -9.96 -2.68
CA LEU A 45 -14.50 -8.92 -3.68
C LEU A 45 -13.39 -7.87 -3.70
N ILE A 46 -12.88 -7.48 -2.53
CA ILE A 46 -11.76 -6.55 -2.42
C ILE A 46 -10.50 -7.16 -3.02
N THR A 47 -10.22 -8.43 -2.73
CA THR A 47 -9.05 -9.14 -3.29
C THR A 47 -9.13 -9.22 -4.81
N GLU A 48 -10.29 -9.62 -5.37
CA GLU A 48 -10.49 -9.67 -6.81
C GLU A 48 -10.30 -8.29 -7.47
N TYR A 49 -10.86 -7.23 -6.86
CA TYR A 49 -10.69 -5.85 -7.34
C TYR A 49 -9.21 -5.44 -7.37
N VAL A 50 -8.49 -5.71 -6.31
CA VAL A 50 -7.06 -5.40 -6.18
C VAL A 50 -6.22 -6.18 -7.18
N GLU A 51 -6.52 -7.46 -7.41
CA GLU A 51 -5.85 -8.28 -8.42
C GLU A 51 -6.06 -7.73 -9.84
N ILE A 52 -7.26 -7.30 -10.17
CA ILE A 52 -7.56 -6.69 -11.48
C ILE A 52 -6.76 -5.41 -11.68
N ILE A 53 -6.75 -4.51 -10.70
CA ILE A 53 -6.00 -3.25 -10.80
C ILE A 53 -4.51 -3.52 -11.01
N GLY A 54 -3.98 -4.62 -10.52
CA GLY A 54 -2.58 -5.04 -10.71
C GLY A 54 -1.58 -3.99 -10.20
N GLY A 55 -2.07 -3.09 -9.43
CA GLY A 55 -1.37 -2.33 -8.50
C GLY A 55 -0.77 -1.00 -8.86
N ALA A 56 -1.22 -0.13 -9.71
CA ALA A 56 -0.54 1.16 -9.79
C ALA A 56 -0.93 2.12 -8.64
N SER A 57 -2.20 2.27 -8.29
CA SER A 57 -2.60 3.08 -7.13
C SER A 57 -2.44 2.31 -5.82
N PHE A 58 -2.88 1.07 -5.79
CA PHE A 58 -2.81 0.20 -4.61
C PHE A 58 -1.37 -0.26 -4.30
N LEU A 59 -0.55 -0.59 -5.33
CA LEU A 59 0.87 -0.92 -5.12
C LEU A 59 1.68 0.29 -4.68
N SER A 60 1.34 1.49 -5.12
CA SER A 60 1.98 2.71 -4.62
C SER A 60 1.72 2.85 -3.11
N GLU A 61 0.49 2.65 -2.68
CA GLU A 61 0.13 2.71 -1.26
C GLU A 61 0.72 1.54 -0.46
N MET A 62 0.64 0.31 -0.99
CA MET A 62 1.29 -0.85 -0.37
C MET A 62 2.82 -0.72 -0.34
N SER A 63 3.41 -0.21 -1.41
CA SER A 63 4.86 0.07 -1.45
C SER A 63 5.24 1.10 -0.39
N GLN A 64 4.43 2.13 -0.20
CA GLN A 64 4.66 3.14 0.83
C GLN A 64 4.51 2.56 2.24
N ARG A 65 3.48 1.74 2.49
CA ARG A 65 3.31 1.00 3.75
C ARG A 65 4.45 0.03 4.02
N ASN A 66 4.86 -0.72 2.99
CA ASN A 66 6.00 -1.63 3.09
C ASN A 66 7.30 -0.86 3.38
N ASN A 67 7.48 0.31 2.79
CA ASN A 67 8.62 1.17 3.07
C ASN A 67 8.63 1.63 4.54
N ILE A 68 7.48 2.02 5.10
CA ILE A 68 7.35 2.39 6.52
C ILE A 68 7.68 1.19 7.42
N ILE A 69 7.11 0.02 7.15
CA ILE A 69 7.39 -1.21 7.89
C ILE A 69 8.88 -1.56 7.82
N ASN A 70 9.46 -1.51 6.63
CA ASN A 70 10.88 -1.80 6.44
C ASN A 70 11.79 -0.79 7.17
N LEU A 71 11.39 0.48 7.25
CA LEU A 71 12.11 1.48 8.04
C LEU A 71 12.02 1.19 9.54
N HIS A 72 10.85 0.80 10.05
CA HIS A 72 10.71 0.40 11.45
C HIS A 72 11.55 -0.83 11.79
N ILE A 73 11.51 -1.87 10.96
CA ILE A 73 12.32 -3.08 11.13
C ILE A 73 13.81 -2.70 11.12
N LYS A 74 14.25 -1.87 10.20
CA LYS A 74 15.63 -1.43 10.10
C LYS A 74 16.08 -0.62 11.33
N ILE A 75 15.22 0.25 11.85
CA ILE A 75 15.48 1.02 13.07
C ILE A 75 15.66 0.08 14.28
N GLU A 76 14.72 -0.86 14.49
CA GLU A 76 14.80 -1.80 15.61
C GLU A 76 16.02 -2.73 15.49
N TYR A 77 16.32 -3.18 14.27
CA TYR A 77 17.49 -4.01 13.99
C TYR A 77 18.80 -3.26 14.30
N MET A 78 18.90 -1.99 13.90
CA MET A 78 20.09 -1.17 14.22
C MET A 78 20.21 -0.83 15.70
N LYS A 79 19.13 -0.68 16.44
CA LYS A 79 19.17 -0.54 17.90
C LYS A 79 19.79 -1.78 18.56
N ILE A 80 19.45 -2.98 18.09
CA ILE A 80 20.07 -4.22 18.57
C ILE A 80 21.56 -4.23 18.25
N VAL A 81 21.94 -3.84 17.03
CA VAL A 81 23.35 -3.74 16.63
C VAL A 81 24.13 -2.78 17.54
N GLU A 82 23.56 -1.62 17.88
CA GLU A 82 24.21 -0.68 18.82
C GLU A 82 24.40 -1.26 20.22
N VAL A 83 23.43 -2.04 20.71
CA VAL A 83 23.56 -2.77 21.98
C VAL A 83 24.69 -3.80 21.90
N MET A 84 24.82 -4.55 20.81
CA MET A 84 25.90 -5.50 20.61
C MET A 84 27.27 -4.82 20.52
N ILE A 85 27.36 -3.68 19.83
CA ILE A 85 28.56 -2.83 19.80
C ILE A 85 28.94 -2.38 21.21
N ALA A 86 27.99 -1.93 22.03
CA ALA A 86 28.23 -1.53 23.41
C ALA A 86 28.71 -2.67 24.27
N ASN A 87 28.34 -3.91 23.96
CA ASN A 87 28.82 -5.13 24.63
C ASN A 87 30.12 -5.71 24.00
N ASN A 88 30.75 -4.97 23.09
CA ASN A 88 31.92 -5.39 22.32
C ASN A 88 31.72 -6.64 21.44
N ASP A 89 30.52 -6.97 21.07
CA ASP A 89 30.20 -8.05 20.11
C ASP A 89 30.32 -7.55 18.68
N TRP A 90 31.54 -7.31 18.24
CA TRP A 90 31.86 -6.80 16.91
C TRP A 90 31.63 -7.83 15.81
N ALA A 91 31.71 -9.12 16.14
CA ALA A 91 31.40 -10.19 15.18
C ALA A 91 29.93 -10.16 14.80
N TYR A 92 29.04 -10.06 15.78
CA TYR A 92 27.59 -9.91 15.52
C TYR A 92 27.29 -8.63 14.73
N ALA A 93 27.87 -7.50 15.11
CA ALA A 93 27.64 -6.22 14.44
C ALA A 93 28.12 -6.26 12.98
N ALA A 94 29.27 -6.86 12.69
CA ALA A 94 29.76 -7.03 11.32
C ALA A 94 28.85 -7.95 10.50
N GLU A 95 28.42 -9.07 11.07
CA GLU A 95 27.48 -10.00 10.44
C GLU A 95 26.12 -9.30 10.11
N ALA A 96 25.57 -8.57 11.08
CA ALA A 96 24.34 -7.84 10.90
C ALA A 96 24.42 -6.79 9.77
N LEU A 97 25.54 -6.08 9.67
CA LEU A 97 25.76 -5.13 8.56
C LEU A 97 25.96 -5.84 7.23
N SER A 98 26.54 -7.05 7.22
CA SER A 98 26.72 -7.83 6.00
C SER A 98 25.37 -8.24 5.37
N GLN A 99 24.38 -8.56 6.21
CA GLN A 99 23.00 -8.84 5.76
C GLN A 99 22.31 -7.64 5.10
N LEU A 100 22.78 -6.43 5.40
CA LEU A 100 22.34 -5.19 4.76
C LEU A 100 23.21 -4.78 3.55
N GLY A 101 24.14 -5.64 3.13
CA GLY A 101 25.03 -5.41 1.99
C GLY A 101 26.32 -4.63 2.32
N PHE A 102 26.68 -4.50 3.61
CA PHE A 102 27.88 -3.78 4.04
C PHE A 102 28.87 -4.73 4.73
N SER A 103 29.91 -5.14 4.02
CA SER A 103 30.90 -6.08 4.51
C SER A 103 32.06 -5.38 5.23
N TYR A 104 32.24 -5.70 6.49
CA TYR A 104 33.35 -5.24 7.32
C TYR A 104 33.96 -6.41 8.08
N PHE A 105 35.27 -6.32 8.37
CA PHE A 105 35.90 -7.25 9.31
C PHE A 105 35.52 -6.85 10.75
N PRO A 106 35.33 -7.80 11.66
CA PRO A 106 35.04 -7.51 13.08
C PRO A 106 36.06 -6.58 13.77
N SER A 107 37.29 -6.49 13.29
CA SER A 107 38.31 -5.59 13.76
C SER A 107 38.14 -4.12 13.32
N GLU A 108 37.29 -3.83 12.37
CA GLU A 108 37.06 -2.48 11.84
C GLU A 108 36.02 -1.70 12.68
N HIS A 109 36.23 -1.61 13.97
CA HIS A 109 35.32 -1.08 14.99
C HIS A 109 34.73 0.30 14.61
N GLU A 110 35.59 1.23 14.22
CA GLU A 110 35.19 2.59 13.85
C GLU A 110 34.23 2.61 12.62
N LYS A 111 34.53 1.81 11.60
CA LYS A 111 33.72 1.73 10.40
C LYS A 111 32.36 1.10 10.68
N ILE A 112 32.33 0.02 11.46
CA ILE A 112 31.11 -0.66 11.91
C ILE A 112 30.24 0.30 12.69
N ARG A 113 30.78 1.01 13.67
CA ARG A 113 30.06 1.98 14.51
C ARG A 113 29.49 3.11 13.68
N LYS A 114 30.29 3.74 12.85
CA LYS A 114 29.86 4.83 11.97
C LYS A 114 28.75 4.39 11.01
N LYS A 115 28.88 3.19 10.46
CA LYS A 115 27.88 2.67 9.52
C LYS A 115 26.56 2.36 10.21
N ALA A 116 26.58 1.67 11.35
CA ALA A 116 25.39 1.37 12.14
C ALA A 116 24.65 2.66 12.55
N SER A 117 25.36 3.65 13.08
CA SER A 117 24.81 4.94 13.45
C SER A 117 24.24 5.70 12.25
N SER A 118 24.90 5.67 11.10
CA SER A 118 24.43 6.30 9.86
C SER A 118 23.14 5.68 9.37
N ILE A 119 23.03 4.33 9.36
CA ILE A 119 21.82 3.62 8.94
C ILE A 119 20.66 3.96 9.87
N LEU A 120 20.89 3.96 11.19
CA LEU A 120 19.87 4.30 12.19
C LEU A 120 19.36 5.72 12.00
N SER A 121 20.25 6.70 11.91
CA SER A 121 19.92 8.12 11.76
C SER A 121 19.17 8.38 10.43
N MET A 122 19.65 7.79 9.34
CA MET A 122 18.99 7.93 8.03
C MET A 122 17.59 7.32 8.02
N SER A 123 17.43 6.14 8.64
CA SER A 123 16.14 5.45 8.70
C SER A 123 15.13 6.24 9.54
N LYS A 124 15.54 6.80 10.68
CA LYS A 124 14.71 7.70 11.50
C LYS A 124 14.32 8.96 10.74
N TYR A 125 15.27 9.61 10.07
CA TYR A 125 15.01 10.81 9.27
C TYR A 125 14.02 10.54 8.14
N MET A 126 14.18 9.41 7.42
CA MET A 126 13.23 9.05 6.36
C MET A 126 11.83 8.80 6.91
N LEU A 127 11.71 8.12 8.07
CA LEU A 127 10.43 7.88 8.71
C LEU A 127 9.76 9.19 9.14
N GLU A 128 10.51 10.12 9.73
CA GLU A 128 10.01 11.45 10.10
C GLU A 128 9.54 12.24 8.87
N ARG A 129 10.28 12.18 7.76
CA ARG A 129 9.86 12.83 6.51
C ARG A 129 8.58 12.26 5.94
N ILE A 130 8.37 10.95 6.02
CA ILE A 130 7.13 10.31 5.58
C ILE A 130 5.99 10.77 6.47
N ASN A 131 6.16 10.72 7.79
CA ASN A 131 5.17 11.15 8.77
C ASN A 131 4.85 12.66 8.66
N ALA A 132 5.84 13.50 8.37
CA ALA A 132 5.64 14.94 8.17
C ALA A 132 4.89 15.28 6.86
N LYS A 133 5.03 14.43 5.83
CA LYS A 133 4.25 14.58 4.60
C LYS A 133 2.81 14.09 4.76
N GLU A 134 2.56 13.21 5.70
CA GLU A 134 1.23 12.80 6.14
C GLU A 134 0.65 13.90 7.06
N LYS A 135 0.34 15.08 6.50
CA LYS A 135 -0.47 16.06 7.23
C LYS A 135 -1.81 15.41 7.59
N PRO A 136 -2.36 15.67 8.80
CA PRO A 136 -3.72 15.25 9.14
C PRO A 136 -4.67 15.84 8.10
N GLY A 137 -5.20 15.01 7.19
CA GLY A 137 -6.01 15.39 6.04
C GLY A 137 -5.57 14.78 4.71
N ASN A 138 -4.35 14.30 4.60
CA ASN A 138 -3.87 13.53 3.45
C ASN A 138 -3.61 12.08 3.88
N SER A 139 -4.65 11.43 4.41
CA SER A 139 -4.57 9.99 4.65
C SER A 139 -4.42 9.31 3.29
N SER A 140 -3.32 8.59 3.11
CA SER A 140 -3.11 7.66 1.99
C SER A 140 -4.07 6.46 2.05
N LYS A 141 -5.13 6.55 2.83
CA LYS A 141 -6.20 5.55 2.87
C LYS A 141 -7.05 5.70 1.61
N MET A 142 -7.35 4.57 1.00
CA MET A 142 -8.35 4.49 -0.07
C MET A 142 -9.75 4.68 0.56
N ASP A 143 -10.05 5.91 0.94
CA ASP A 143 -11.34 6.36 1.47
C ASP A 143 -12.27 6.81 0.33
N LYS A 144 -13.46 7.26 0.67
CA LYS A 144 -14.42 7.76 -0.33
C LYS A 144 -13.87 8.94 -1.15
N ASN A 145 -13.04 9.80 -0.54
CA ASN A 145 -12.42 10.93 -1.23
C ASN A 145 -11.35 10.48 -2.21
N TYR A 146 -10.59 9.43 -1.87
CA TYR A 146 -9.65 8.80 -2.78
C TYR A 146 -10.38 8.30 -4.05
N PHE A 147 -11.45 7.52 -3.90
CA PHE A 147 -12.23 7.01 -5.02
C PHE A 147 -12.88 8.12 -5.83
N ALA A 148 -13.35 9.19 -5.19
CA ALA A 148 -13.91 10.34 -5.88
C ALA A 148 -12.87 11.04 -6.78
N ARG A 149 -11.65 11.25 -6.29
CA ARG A 149 -10.54 11.83 -7.07
C ARG A 149 -10.09 10.91 -8.19
N GLU A 150 -9.95 9.61 -7.91
CA GLU A 150 -9.58 8.62 -8.92
C GLU A 150 -10.63 8.55 -10.03
N ARG A 151 -11.93 8.58 -9.68
CA ARG A 151 -13.03 8.63 -10.66
C ARG A 151 -12.92 9.83 -11.59
N VAL A 152 -12.60 11.02 -11.08
CA VAL A 152 -12.38 12.21 -11.90
C VAL A 152 -11.21 12.01 -12.86
N MET A 153 -10.11 11.41 -12.40
CA MET A 153 -8.95 11.10 -13.24
C MET A 153 -9.31 10.10 -14.35
N VAL A 154 -10.04 9.05 -14.02
CA VAL A 154 -10.51 8.04 -15.00
C VAL A 154 -11.43 8.70 -16.04
N MET A 155 -12.41 9.48 -15.61
CA MET A 155 -13.30 10.22 -16.51
C MET A 155 -12.54 11.15 -17.45
N SER A 156 -11.57 11.89 -16.91
CA SER A 156 -10.72 12.79 -17.71
C SER A 156 -9.85 12.04 -18.71
N HIS A 157 -9.26 10.91 -18.27
CA HIS A 157 -8.37 10.11 -19.12
C HIS A 157 -9.11 9.52 -20.34
N PHE A 158 -10.29 9.00 -20.13
CA PHE A 158 -11.09 8.38 -21.19
C PHE A 158 -12.05 9.33 -21.91
N GLY A 159 -12.15 10.60 -21.48
CA GLY A 159 -13.05 11.58 -22.06
C GLY A 159 -14.53 11.21 -21.90
N MET A 160 -14.92 10.54 -20.83
CA MET A 160 -16.28 10.07 -20.57
C MET A 160 -16.75 10.46 -19.16
N GLN A 161 -18.07 10.43 -18.96
CA GLN A 161 -18.67 10.58 -17.64
C GLN A 161 -19.09 9.22 -17.08
N ILE A 162 -18.84 9.02 -15.80
CA ILE A 162 -19.31 7.84 -15.05
C ILE A 162 -20.33 8.34 -14.02
N ARG A 163 -21.60 8.05 -14.27
CA ARG A 163 -22.70 8.42 -13.37
C ARG A 163 -22.79 7.43 -12.20
N LYS A 164 -23.52 7.83 -11.17
CA LYS A 164 -23.75 6.99 -10.01
C LYS A 164 -24.45 5.68 -10.40
N ASN A 165 -23.94 4.55 -9.92
CA ASN A 165 -24.44 3.19 -10.18
C ASN A 165 -24.48 2.77 -11.68
N GLU A 166 -23.76 3.48 -12.55
CA GLU A 166 -23.77 3.21 -14.00
C GLU A 166 -22.79 2.10 -14.40
N ILE A 167 -21.71 1.96 -13.67
CA ILE A 167 -20.61 1.03 -13.97
C ILE A 167 -20.44 0.02 -12.85
N SER A 168 -20.07 -1.23 -13.19
CA SER A 168 -19.70 -2.22 -12.20
C SER A 168 -18.31 -1.94 -11.59
N ALA A 169 -18.09 -2.47 -10.40
CA ALA A 169 -16.75 -2.38 -9.77
C ALA A 169 -15.68 -3.05 -10.62
N LYS A 170 -16.01 -4.11 -11.33
CA LYS A 170 -15.11 -4.84 -12.22
C LYS A 170 -14.70 -4.03 -13.44
N GLU A 171 -15.66 -3.42 -14.12
CA GLU A 171 -15.40 -2.56 -15.28
C GLU A 171 -14.52 -1.37 -14.89
N TYR A 172 -14.82 -0.74 -13.75
CA TYR A 172 -14.03 0.35 -13.23
C TYR A 172 -12.60 -0.07 -12.89
N ALA A 173 -12.40 -1.24 -12.29
CA ALA A 173 -11.07 -1.79 -12.01
C ALA A 173 -10.23 -1.94 -13.28
N PHE A 174 -10.81 -2.43 -14.36
CA PHE A 174 -10.14 -2.52 -15.66
C PHE A 174 -9.82 -1.15 -16.26
N MET A 175 -10.70 -0.16 -16.10
CA MET A 175 -10.41 1.22 -16.53
C MET A 175 -9.24 1.82 -15.77
N VAL A 176 -9.19 1.67 -14.44
CA VAL A 176 -8.05 2.12 -13.62
C VAL A 176 -6.76 1.45 -14.08
N LYS A 177 -6.78 0.12 -14.27
CA LYS A 177 -5.62 -0.62 -14.78
C LYS A 177 -5.13 -0.05 -16.11
N ARG A 178 -6.02 0.14 -17.06
CA ARG A 178 -5.69 0.67 -18.39
C ARG A 178 -5.11 2.09 -18.31
N MET A 179 -5.73 2.98 -17.54
CA MET A 179 -5.21 4.33 -17.32
C MET A 179 -3.78 4.31 -16.78
N CYS A 180 -3.51 3.44 -15.82
CA CYS A 180 -2.18 3.30 -15.22
C CYS A 180 -1.13 2.78 -16.22
N GLU A 181 -1.49 1.84 -17.07
CA GLU A 181 -0.64 1.32 -18.15
C GLU A 181 -0.32 2.42 -19.17
N ASP A 182 -1.31 3.19 -19.58
CA ASP A 182 -1.13 4.29 -20.52
C ASP A 182 -0.21 5.38 -19.96
N ILE A 183 -0.36 5.74 -18.68
CA ILE A 183 0.51 6.71 -18.00
C ILE A 183 1.96 6.22 -17.96
N LYS A 184 2.18 4.92 -17.67
CA LYS A 184 3.54 4.33 -17.68
C LYS A 184 4.19 4.43 -19.06
N ILE A 185 3.44 4.12 -20.10
CA ILE A 185 3.93 4.20 -21.48
C ILE A 185 4.31 5.65 -21.84
N MET A 186 3.46 6.62 -21.50
CA MET A 186 3.75 8.04 -21.76
C MET A 186 4.99 8.55 -21.02
N ASN A 187 5.14 8.15 -19.75
CA ASN A 187 6.31 8.54 -18.95
C ASN A 187 7.61 7.94 -19.48
N ASN A 188 7.57 6.70 -19.99
CA ASN A 188 8.75 6.05 -20.57
C ASN A 188 9.16 6.69 -21.92
N ARG A 189 8.20 7.20 -22.69
CA ARG A 189 8.50 7.94 -23.95
C ARG A 189 9.13 9.31 -23.71
N LYS A 190 8.81 9.97 -22.60
CA LYS A 190 9.40 11.28 -22.24
C LYS A 190 10.85 11.19 -21.70
N ARG A 191 11.31 9.99 -21.36
CA ARG A 191 12.66 9.74 -20.83
C ARG A 191 13.67 9.28 -21.92
N LYS A 192 13.23 9.11 -23.14
CA LYS A 192 14.06 8.86 -24.33
C LYS A 192 14.19 10.14 -25.14
#